data_2eb72421cb8b4a7c39a6f375141e9eb9
#
_entry.id   2eb72421cb8b4a7c39a6f375141e9eb9
#
_cell.length_a   1.000
_cell.length_b   1.000
_cell.length_c   1.000
_cell.angle_alpha   90.00
_cell.angle_beta   90.00
_cell.angle_gamma   90.00
#
_symmetry.space_group_name_H-M   'P 1'
#
loop_
_entity.id
_entity.type
_entity.pdbx_description
1 polymer ?
#
loop_
_entity_poly.entity_id
_entity_poly.type
_entity_poly.pdbx_seq_one_letter_code
_entity_poly.pdbx_strand_id
1 'polypeptide(L)'
;MITVKSFYKPCGCRSVGECYHNSFAGLDALDALVNAFAIEMKKKLRRKLMLEGRNGWDDPACAEEIRAALREHANRGPGQEIDIANLAAMLWNLECGMQLKVKVFRK
;
A
#
# COMPACT_ATOMS: atom_id res chain seq x y z
N MET A 1 -12.24 8.24 16.29
CA MET A 1 -11.99 6.83 16.03
C MET A 1 -12.96 6.30 14.97
N ILE A 2 -12.42 5.60 13.99
CA ILE A 2 -13.25 5.04 12.93
C ILE A 2 -13.87 3.75 13.42
N THR A 3 -15.17 3.63 13.29
CA THR A 3 -15.86 2.39 13.65
C THR A 3 -15.81 1.43 12.46
N VAL A 4 -15.67 0.15 12.75
CA VAL A 4 -15.67 -0.88 11.73
C VAL A 4 -16.97 -0.85 10.92
N LYS A 5 -18.03 -0.45 11.56
CA LYS A 5 -19.35 -0.42 10.96
C LYS A 5 -19.44 0.49 9.74
N SER A 6 -18.75 1.63 9.77
CA SER A 6 -18.76 2.53 8.62
C SER A 6 -17.94 1.99 7.46
N PHE A 7 -16.99 1.12 7.77
CA PHE A 7 -16.15 0.51 6.75
C PHE A 7 -16.91 -0.61 6.00
N TYR A 8 -17.72 -1.38 6.72
CA TYR A 8 -18.47 -2.51 6.15
C TYR A 8 -19.92 -2.18 5.90
N LYS A 9 -20.18 -0.98 5.46
CA LYS A 9 -21.52 -0.54 5.17
C LYS A 9 -22.19 -1.46 4.15
N PRO A 10 -23.41 -1.95 4.42
CA PRO A 10 -24.11 -2.76 3.44
C PRO A 10 -24.41 -1.94 2.18
N CYS A 11 -24.42 -2.61 1.06
CA CYS A 11 -24.55 -1.94 -0.22
C CYS A 11 -25.95 -1.38 -0.50
N GLY A 12 -26.96 -1.79 0.23
CA GLY A 12 -28.32 -1.30 0.02
C GLY A 12 -29.00 -1.84 -1.23
N CYS A 13 -28.38 -2.76 -1.93
CA CYS A 13 -28.95 -3.36 -3.12
C CYS A 13 -30.05 -4.35 -2.75
N ARG A 14 -31.10 -4.40 -3.55
CA ARG A 14 -32.24 -5.27 -3.27
C ARG A 14 -31.96 -6.72 -3.55
N SER A 15 -31.10 -6.99 -4.50
CA SER A 15 -30.79 -8.34 -4.90
C SER A 15 -29.32 -8.45 -5.27
N VAL A 16 -28.82 -9.67 -5.31
CA VAL A 16 -27.43 -9.92 -5.70
C VAL A 16 -27.17 -9.39 -7.13
N GLY A 17 -28.17 -9.49 -7.99
CA GLY A 17 -28.02 -9.00 -9.37
C GLY A 17 -27.86 -7.50 -9.48
N GLU A 18 -28.38 -6.75 -8.52
CA GLU A 18 -28.25 -5.30 -8.50
C GLU A 18 -26.96 -4.85 -7.84
N CYS A 19 -26.36 -5.71 -7.05
CA CYS A 19 -25.20 -5.36 -6.26
C CYS A 19 -23.92 -5.45 -7.09
N TYR A 20 -23.52 -4.34 -7.65
CA TYR A 20 -22.32 -4.32 -8.47
C TYR A 20 -21.04 -4.63 -7.67
N HIS A 21 -21.13 -4.56 -6.35
CA HIS A 21 -19.99 -4.90 -5.49
C HIS A 21 -19.58 -6.36 -5.63
N ASN A 22 -20.52 -7.22 -6.04
CA ASN A 22 -20.25 -8.63 -6.22
C ASN A 22 -20.18 -9.00 -7.70
N SER A 23 -20.07 -8.00 -8.58
CA SER A 23 -20.04 -8.20 -10.01
C SER A 23 -18.63 -7.98 -10.54
N PHE A 24 -18.41 -8.35 -11.79
CA PHE A 24 -17.13 -8.05 -12.45
C PHE A 24 -16.86 -6.56 -12.52
N ALA A 25 -17.90 -5.74 -12.67
CA ALA A 25 -17.72 -4.30 -12.67
C ALA A 25 -17.15 -3.80 -11.34
N GLY A 26 -17.62 -4.38 -10.21
CA GLY A 26 -17.09 -4.05 -8.90
C GLY A 26 -15.64 -4.46 -8.75
N LEU A 27 -15.29 -5.65 -9.25
CA LEU A 27 -13.91 -6.12 -9.22
C LEU A 27 -13.02 -5.25 -10.08
N ASP A 28 -13.48 -4.86 -11.27
CA ASP A 28 -12.73 -3.98 -12.15
C ASP A 28 -12.49 -2.63 -11.50
N ALA A 29 -13.46 -2.12 -10.76
CA ALA A 29 -13.32 -0.85 -10.06
C ALA A 29 -12.25 -0.93 -8.96
N LEU A 30 -12.21 -2.04 -8.24
CA LEU A 30 -11.18 -2.26 -7.22
C LEU A 30 -9.80 -2.38 -7.85
N ASP A 31 -9.70 -3.11 -8.95
CA ASP A 31 -8.45 -3.22 -9.68
C ASP A 31 -7.99 -1.85 -10.17
N ALA A 32 -8.89 -1.05 -10.69
CA ALA A 32 -8.56 0.28 -11.15
C ALA A 32 -8.05 1.17 -10.00
N LEU A 33 -8.67 1.03 -8.83
CA LEU A 33 -8.22 1.76 -7.65
C LEU A 33 -6.79 1.38 -7.28
N VAL A 34 -6.53 0.09 -7.19
CA VAL A 34 -5.18 -0.39 -6.82
C VAL A 34 -4.17 0.02 -7.87
N ASN A 35 -4.52 -0.11 -9.15
CA ASN A 35 -3.60 0.27 -10.22
C ASN A 35 -3.27 1.75 -10.18
N ALA A 36 -4.26 2.61 -9.95
CA ALA A 36 -4.03 4.05 -9.84
C ALA A 36 -3.14 4.38 -8.65
N PHE A 37 -3.41 3.74 -7.53
CA PHE A 37 -2.64 3.95 -6.31
C PHE A 37 -1.20 3.48 -6.51
N ALA A 38 -1.02 2.34 -7.18
CA ALA A 38 0.30 1.80 -7.46
C ALA A 38 1.15 2.75 -8.30
N ILE A 39 0.53 3.46 -9.24
CA ILE A 39 1.24 4.44 -10.05
C ILE A 39 1.83 5.53 -9.14
N GLU A 40 1.04 6.03 -8.21
CA GLU A 40 1.51 7.07 -7.29
C GLU A 40 2.58 6.55 -6.34
N MET A 41 2.44 5.31 -5.88
CA MET A 41 3.45 4.66 -5.07
C MET A 41 4.78 4.60 -5.81
N LYS A 42 4.75 4.17 -7.06
CA LYS A 42 5.95 4.04 -7.88
C LYS A 42 6.62 5.39 -8.13
N LYS A 43 5.82 6.42 -8.40
CA LYS A 43 6.37 7.75 -8.61
C LYS A 43 7.15 8.22 -7.39
N LYS A 44 6.59 8.03 -6.21
CA LYS A 44 7.22 8.50 -4.99
C LYS A 44 8.46 7.69 -4.64
N LEU A 45 8.39 6.38 -4.84
CA LEU A 45 9.54 5.51 -4.60
C LEU A 45 10.71 5.87 -5.51
N ARG A 46 10.42 6.10 -6.80
CA ARG A 46 11.45 6.49 -7.75
C ARG A 46 12.08 7.82 -7.37
N ARG A 47 11.26 8.77 -6.96
CA ARG A 47 11.77 10.07 -6.54
C ARG A 47 12.70 9.95 -5.35
N LYS A 48 12.30 9.16 -4.35
CA LYS A 48 13.12 8.99 -3.16
C LYS A 48 14.43 8.29 -3.46
N LEU A 49 14.41 7.29 -4.32
CA LEU A 49 15.62 6.61 -4.71
C LEU A 49 16.54 7.54 -5.46
N MET A 50 16.01 8.29 -6.42
CA MET A 50 16.85 9.13 -7.29
C MET A 50 17.34 10.39 -6.61
N LEU A 51 16.55 10.98 -5.72
CA LEU A 51 16.93 12.22 -5.06
C LEU A 51 17.58 12.02 -3.69
N GLU A 52 17.22 10.96 -2.99
CA GLU A 52 17.68 10.73 -1.63
C GLU A 52 18.55 9.49 -1.48
N GLY A 53 18.59 8.66 -2.51
CA GLY A 53 19.42 7.46 -2.48
C GLY A 53 19.00 6.40 -1.47
N ARG A 54 17.73 6.43 -1.05
CA ARG A 54 17.26 5.48 -0.04
C ARG A 54 16.99 4.12 -0.67
N ASN A 55 17.83 3.16 -0.38
CA ASN A 55 17.72 1.83 -0.96
C ASN A 55 17.86 0.68 0.04
N GLY A 56 17.65 0.94 1.34
CA GLY A 56 17.71 -0.10 2.36
C GLY A 56 16.41 -0.86 2.58
N TRP A 57 15.42 -0.67 1.74
CA TRP A 57 14.09 -1.21 1.95
C TRP A 57 14.02 -2.74 1.97
N ASP A 58 14.95 -3.41 1.30
CA ASP A 58 14.97 -4.88 1.22
C ASP A 58 15.96 -5.52 2.19
N ASP A 59 16.51 -4.74 3.11
CA ASP A 59 17.42 -5.23 4.11
C ASP A 59 16.64 -5.54 5.40
N PRO A 60 16.61 -6.81 5.85
CA PRO A 60 15.90 -7.14 7.09
C PRO A 60 16.34 -6.33 8.29
N ALA A 61 17.58 -5.87 8.31
CA ALA A 61 18.08 -5.04 9.40
C ALA A 61 17.35 -3.69 9.49
N CYS A 62 16.72 -3.26 8.41
CA CYS A 62 16.02 -1.99 8.38
C CYS A 62 14.54 -2.12 8.74
N ALA A 63 14.06 -3.32 9.04
CA ALA A 63 12.62 -3.55 9.29
C ALA A 63 12.08 -2.67 10.40
N GLU A 64 12.79 -2.55 11.50
CA GLU A 64 12.31 -1.74 12.63
C GLU A 64 12.28 -0.26 12.30
N GLU A 65 13.24 0.22 11.53
CA GLU A 65 13.25 1.61 11.09
C GLU A 65 12.06 1.89 10.18
N ILE A 66 11.77 0.94 9.28
CA ILE A 66 10.63 1.07 8.37
C ILE A 66 9.32 1.08 9.17
N ARG A 67 9.22 0.20 10.17
CA ARG A 67 8.03 0.15 11.02
C ARG A 67 7.82 1.45 11.79
N ALA A 68 8.91 2.00 12.33
CA ALA A 68 8.84 3.26 13.05
C ALA A 68 8.42 4.40 12.13
N ALA A 69 8.96 4.42 10.90
CA ALA A 69 8.59 5.43 9.92
C ALA A 69 7.11 5.31 9.54
N LEU A 70 6.62 4.08 9.42
CA LEU A 70 5.21 3.86 9.09
C LEU A 70 4.31 4.44 10.18
N ARG A 71 4.63 4.17 11.44
CA ARG A 71 3.87 4.70 12.56
C ARG A 71 3.88 6.23 12.58
N GLU A 72 5.04 6.81 12.31
CA GLU A 72 5.17 8.25 12.27
C GLU A 72 4.29 8.86 11.19
N HIS A 73 4.34 8.29 9.98
CA HIS A 73 3.50 8.79 8.90
C HIS A 73 2.02 8.62 9.21
N ALA A 74 1.64 7.50 9.82
CA ALA A 74 0.25 7.27 10.19
C ALA A 74 -0.25 8.29 11.20
N ASN A 75 0.62 8.78 12.06
CA ASN A 75 0.26 9.76 13.08
C ASN A 75 0.21 11.20 12.56
N ARG A 76 0.69 11.45 11.36
CA ARG A 76 0.70 12.80 10.79
C ARG A 76 -0.67 13.23 10.26
N GLY A 77 -1.59 12.30 10.04
CA GLY A 77 -2.91 12.60 9.55
C GLY A 77 -3.05 12.45 8.04
N PRO A 78 -4.01 13.16 7.43
CA PRO A 78 -4.29 12.99 6.01
C PRO A 78 -3.10 13.35 5.13
N GLY A 79 -3.06 12.76 3.95
CA GLY A 79 -2.03 13.06 2.98
C GLY A 79 -0.81 12.14 3.05
N GLN A 80 -0.83 11.17 3.95
CA GLN A 80 0.31 10.28 4.14
C GLN A 80 0.08 8.90 3.52
N GLU A 81 -1.00 8.72 2.80
CA GLU A 81 -1.43 7.39 2.34
C GLU A 81 -0.40 6.71 1.45
N ILE A 82 0.22 7.46 0.54
CA ILE A 82 1.21 6.87 -0.36
C ILE A 82 2.44 6.44 0.41
N ASP A 83 2.92 7.26 1.33
CA ASP A 83 4.08 6.90 2.14
C ASP A 83 3.79 5.69 3.01
N ILE A 84 2.62 5.67 3.63
CA ILE A 84 2.20 4.53 4.46
C ILE A 84 2.15 3.26 3.63
N ALA A 85 1.58 3.34 2.44
CA ALA A 85 1.47 2.18 1.56
C ALA A 85 2.83 1.67 1.13
N ASN A 86 3.74 2.57 0.79
CA ASN A 86 5.09 2.19 0.39
C ASN A 86 5.84 1.51 1.54
N LEU A 87 5.73 2.06 2.74
CA LEU A 87 6.38 1.47 3.91
C LEU A 87 5.74 0.13 4.27
N ALA A 88 4.42 0.03 4.15
CA ALA A 88 3.72 -1.22 4.39
C ALA A 88 4.14 -2.30 3.40
N ALA A 89 4.31 -1.92 2.13
CA ALA A 89 4.76 -2.88 1.11
C ALA A 89 6.17 -3.38 1.42
N MET A 90 7.04 -2.50 1.88
CA MET A 90 8.39 -2.89 2.26
C MET A 90 8.38 -3.87 3.43
N LEU A 91 7.60 -3.58 4.47
CA LEU A 91 7.48 -4.48 5.61
C LEU A 91 6.88 -5.82 5.21
N TRP A 92 5.85 -5.80 4.37
CA TRP A 92 5.24 -7.03 3.88
C TRP A 92 6.28 -7.90 3.18
N ASN A 93 7.11 -7.28 2.34
CA ASN A 93 8.17 -7.99 1.64
C ASN A 93 9.15 -8.64 2.63
N LEU A 94 9.54 -7.89 3.67
CA LEU A 94 10.52 -8.40 4.62
C LEU A 94 9.94 -9.44 5.56
N GLU A 95 8.68 -9.29 5.94
CA GLU A 95 8.09 -10.14 6.98
C GLU A 95 7.29 -11.31 6.46
N CYS A 96 6.67 -11.19 5.29
CA CYS A 96 5.81 -12.24 4.77
C CYS A 96 6.47 -13.12 3.72
N GLY A 97 7.75 -12.93 3.47
CA GLY A 97 8.52 -13.90 2.78
C GLY A 97 8.53 -13.89 1.26
N MET A 98 7.88 -12.93 0.61
CA MET A 98 8.10 -12.79 -0.82
C MET A 98 9.58 -12.49 -1.06
N GLN A 99 10.12 -11.65 -0.18
CA GLN A 99 11.54 -11.32 -0.19
C GLN A 99 12.10 -11.06 -1.58
N LEU A 100 11.39 -10.20 -2.29
CA LEU A 100 11.83 -9.80 -3.61
C LEU A 100 13.15 -9.06 -3.48
N LYS A 101 14.20 -9.72 -3.90
CA LYS A 101 15.52 -9.11 -3.93
C LYS A 101 15.88 -8.88 -5.37
N VAL A 102 16.00 -7.63 -5.73
CA VAL A 102 16.34 -7.27 -7.09
C VAL A 102 17.86 -7.24 -7.18
N LYS A 103 18.44 -8.42 -7.08
CA LYS A 103 19.89 -8.57 -7.04
C LYS A 103 20.58 -8.06 -8.29
N VAL A 104 19.87 -8.02 -9.39
CA VAL A 104 20.42 -7.58 -10.67
C VAL A 104 20.94 -6.15 -10.57
N PHE A 105 20.33 -5.34 -9.72
CA PHE A 105 20.69 -3.94 -9.58
C PHE A 105 21.56 -3.64 -8.36
N ARG A 106 21.96 -4.69 -7.65
CA ARG A 106 22.80 -4.53 -6.47
C ARG A 106 24.19 -5.04 -6.76
N LYS A 107 25.14 -4.26 -6.38
CA LYS A 107 26.52 -4.67 -6.53
C LYS A 107 27.24 -4.66 -5.22
#